data_1f1cc9c3d95657173df049e2dd63ad28
#
_entry.id   1f1cc9c3d95657173df049e2dd63ad28
#
_cell.length_a   1.000
_cell.length_b   1.000
_cell.length_c   1.000
_cell.angle_alpha   90.00
_cell.angle_beta   90.00
_cell.angle_gamma   90.00
#
_symmetry.space_group_name_H-M   'P 1'
#
loop_
_entity.id
_entity.type
_entity.pdbx_description
1 polymer ?
#
loop_
_entity_poly.entity_id
_entity_poly.type
_entity_poly.pdbx_seq_one_letter_code
_entity_poly.pdbx_strand_id
1 'polypeptide(L)'
;FTIHRSEVLGLVGESGSGKSTTGRAIAGLQKVSGGSLNVLGVEMNGVKERQFKPKRADIGFVFQDPGSSFNPLMTIAENVAEPLIVHKKYSSVSEASDYVGDLLEMVQLPRAYMNRFPHELSGGQRQRASLARALALKPSLLIADEPTSALDVSVQAKVLELFKKLQAEIGFACLFITHDLAVVDMLADRIMVMHKGEIVEHGDADQVMNNPQNPYTQKLLASLPVPDPREQRKHRAQLHELLAKGI
;
A
#
# COMPACT_ATOMS: atom_id res chain seq x y z
N PHE A 1 -12.84 9.70 -6.89
CA PHE A 1 -11.42 10.12 -6.93
C PHE A 1 -10.69 9.50 -8.11
N THR A 2 -9.51 10.04 -8.43
CA THR A 2 -8.65 9.56 -9.51
C THR A 2 -7.23 9.40 -8.97
N ILE A 3 -6.52 8.37 -9.41
CA ILE A 3 -5.09 8.19 -9.17
C ILE A 3 -4.38 8.46 -10.49
N HIS A 4 -3.46 9.41 -10.50
CA HIS A 4 -2.71 9.79 -11.69
C HIS A 4 -1.46 8.92 -11.88
N ARG A 5 -0.88 8.95 -13.07
CA ARG A 5 0.39 8.24 -13.34
C ARG A 5 1.49 8.78 -12.44
N SER A 6 2.31 7.88 -11.94
CA SER A 6 3.45 8.19 -11.05
C SER A 6 3.05 8.93 -9.76
N GLU A 7 1.77 8.95 -9.40
CA GLU A 7 1.24 9.55 -8.18
C GLU A 7 1.18 8.53 -7.05
N VAL A 8 1.52 8.94 -5.85
CA VAL A 8 1.21 8.23 -4.60
C VAL A 8 0.01 8.90 -3.95
N LEU A 9 -1.14 8.25 -4.01
CA LEU A 9 -2.36 8.68 -3.33
C LEU A 9 -2.48 7.95 -2.00
N GLY A 10 -2.37 8.67 -0.89
CA GLY A 10 -2.56 8.15 0.46
C GLY A 10 -4.05 8.03 0.79
N LEU A 11 -4.48 6.86 1.25
CA LEU A 11 -5.83 6.63 1.79
C LEU A 11 -5.73 6.33 3.28
N VAL A 12 -6.17 7.27 4.11
CA VAL A 12 -6.05 7.19 5.57
C VAL A 12 -7.40 7.17 6.26
N GLY A 13 -7.43 6.69 7.50
CA GLY A 13 -8.63 6.64 8.35
C GLY A 13 -8.54 5.52 9.39
N GLU A 14 -9.47 5.50 10.33
CA GLU A 14 -9.54 4.48 11.37
C GLU A 14 -9.73 3.06 10.83
N SER A 15 -9.42 2.05 11.64
CA SER A 15 -9.72 0.66 11.30
C SER A 15 -11.22 0.48 11.06
N GLY A 16 -11.58 -0.29 10.03
CA GLY A 16 -12.98 -0.50 9.65
C GLY A 16 -13.62 0.62 8.82
N SER A 17 -12.91 1.70 8.47
CA SER A 17 -13.48 2.78 7.63
C SER A 17 -13.72 2.40 6.17
N GLY A 18 -13.22 1.24 5.69
CA GLY A 18 -13.45 0.77 4.33
C GLY A 18 -12.24 0.83 3.40
N LYS A 19 -11.07 1.28 3.85
CA LYS A 19 -9.85 1.46 3.06
C LYS A 19 -9.42 0.19 2.31
N SER A 20 -9.24 -0.91 3.04
CA SER A 20 -8.84 -2.19 2.44
C SER A 20 -9.91 -2.74 1.47
N THR A 21 -11.19 -2.51 1.76
CA THR A 21 -12.29 -2.86 0.86
C THR A 21 -12.17 -2.09 -0.46
N THR A 22 -11.87 -0.79 -0.39
CA THR A 22 -11.62 0.05 -1.57
C THR A 22 -10.44 -0.46 -2.38
N GLY A 23 -9.29 -0.74 -1.74
CA GLY A 23 -8.12 -1.31 -2.41
C GLY A 23 -8.43 -2.65 -3.10
N ARG A 24 -9.14 -3.55 -2.41
CA ARG A 24 -9.56 -4.84 -2.96
C ARG A 24 -10.55 -4.71 -4.12
N ALA A 25 -11.45 -3.73 -4.07
CA ALA A 25 -12.38 -3.45 -5.18
C ALA A 25 -11.61 -2.99 -6.42
N ILE A 26 -10.63 -2.11 -6.27
CA ILE A 26 -9.75 -1.64 -7.37
C ILE A 26 -8.94 -2.80 -7.96
N ALA A 27 -8.42 -3.71 -7.12
CA ALA A 27 -7.71 -4.91 -7.58
C ALA A 27 -8.61 -5.98 -8.21
N GLY A 28 -9.95 -5.80 -8.18
CA GLY A 28 -10.91 -6.80 -8.63
C GLY A 28 -10.97 -8.04 -7.72
N LEU A 29 -10.54 -7.93 -6.47
CA LEU A 29 -10.63 -8.96 -5.43
C LEU A 29 -11.96 -8.88 -4.66
N GLN A 30 -12.63 -7.73 -4.73
CA GLN A 30 -13.94 -7.47 -4.14
C GLN A 30 -14.89 -6.97 -5.23
N LYS A 31 -16.12 -7.48 -5.27
CA LYS A 31 -17.14 -7.01 -6.22
C LYS A 31 -17.62 -5.61 -5.86
N VAL A 32 -17.78 -4.78 -6.88
CA VAL A 32 -18.44 -3.48 -6.77
C VAL A 32 -19.96 -3.70 -6.75
N SER A 33 -20.64 -3.21 -5.72
CA SER A 33 -22.08 -3.40 -5.52
C SER A 33 -22.94 -2.25 -6.09
N GLY A 34 -22.33 -1.12 -6.40
CA GLY A 34 -23.02 0.05 -6.95
C GLY A 34 -22.05 1.18 -7.28
N GLY A 35 -22.55 2.21 -7.95
CA GLY A 35 -21.73 3.33 -8.41
C GLY A 35 -20.90 2.97 -9.65
N SER A 36 -19.85 3.76 -9.91
CA SER A 36 -18.92 3.59 -11.02
C SER A 36 -17.48 3.51 -10.50
N LEU A 37 -16.73 2.53 -10.97
CA LEU A 37 -15.31 2.36 -10.70
C LEU A 37 -14.59 1.96 -11.98
N ASN A 38 -13.82 2.87 -12.55
CA ASN A 38 -12.99 2.58 -13.72
C ASN A 38 -11.55 2.28 -13.28
N VAL A 39 -11.06 1.10 -13.63
CA VAL A 39 -9.68 0.68 -13.34
C VAL A 39 -8.96 0.37 -14.64
N LEU A 40 -7.93 1.13 -14.96
CA LEU A 40 -7.13 0.97 -16.18
C LEU A 40 -7.98 0.87 -17.47
N GLY A 41 -9.06 1.67 -17.53
CA GLY A 41 -9.98 1.71 -18.66
C GLY A 41 -11.10 0.66 -18.62
N VAL A 42 -11.21 -0.14 -17.55
CA VAL A 42 -12.27 -1.14 -17.40
C VAL A 42 -13.25 -0.68 -16.31
N GLU A 43 -14.56 -0.61 -16.64
CA GLU A 43 -15.61 -0.40 -15.65
C GLU A 43 -15.81 -1.67 -14.83
N MET A 44 -15.63 -1.55 -13.48
CA MET A 44 -15.62 -2.68 -12.56
C MET A 44 -17.02 -3.09 -12.08
N ASN A 45 -18.01 -2.21 -12.16
CA ASN A 45 -19.37 -2.56 -11.79
C ASN A 45 -19.96 -3.55 -12.79
N GLY A 46 -20.28 -4.76 -12.34
CA GLY A 46 -20.78 -5.84 -13.20
C GLY A 46 -19.74 -6.47 -14.14
N VAL A 47 -18.45 -6.16 -13.98
CA VAL A 47 -17.38 -6.70 -14.82
C VAL A 47 -17.34 -8.24 -14.75
N LYS A 48 -17.16 -8.88 -15.91
CA LYS A 48 -16.91 -10.32 -16.00
C LYS A 48 -15.40 -10.59 -15.88
N GLU A 49 -15.05 -11.69 -15.20
CA GLU A 49 -13.67 -12.10 -14.98
C GLU A 49 -12.80 -12.04 -16.26
N ARG A 50 -13.32 -12.54 -17.38
CA ARG A 50 -12.62 -12.55 -18.68
C ARG A 50 -12.22 -11.16 -19.19
N GLN A 51 -12.94 -10.10 -18.76
CA GLN A 51 -12.69 -8.72 -19.19
C GLN A 51 -11.60 -8.07 -18.35
N PHE A 52 -11.55 -8.39 -17.04
CA PHE A 52 -10.58 -7.82 -16.13
C PHE A 52 -9.28 -8.62 -16.01
N LYS A 53 -9.34 -9.94 -16.24
CA LYS A 53 -8.16 -10.84 -16.16
C LYS A 53 -6.90 -10.32 -16.88
N PRO A 54 -6.98 -9.76 -18.11
CA PRO A 54 -5.80 -9.22 -18.79
C PRO A 54 -5.16 -8.02 -18.05
N LYS A 55 -5.98 -7.25 -17.31
CA LYS A 55 -5.53 -6.05 -16.59
C LYS A 55 -4.86 -6.36 -15.24
N ARG A 56 -5.02 -7.58 -14.72
CA ARG A 56 -4.40 -7.97 -13.43
C ARG A 56 -2.88 -7.94 -13.47
N ALA A 57 -2.27 -8.16 -14.63
CA ALA A 57 -0.83 -8.04 -14.77
C ALA A 57 -0.32 -6.61 -14.56
N ASP A 58 -1.17 -5.61 -14.82
CA ASP A 58 -0.87 -4.20 -14.68
C ASP A 58 -1.09 -3.67 -13.25
N ILE A 59 -1.54 -4.56 -12.31
CA ILE A 59 -1.86 -4.21 -10.92
C ILE A 59 -1.00 -5.06 -9.99
N GLY A 60 -0.13 -4.41 -9.21
CA GLY A 60 0.56 -5.02 -8.08
C GLY A 60 -0.25 -4.86 -6.79
N PHE A 61 -0.19 -5.84 -5.90
CA PHE A 61 -0.85 -5.77 -4.60
C PHE A 61 0.10 -6.21 -3.48
N VAL A 62 0.31 -5.34 -2.49
CA VAL A 62 1.03 -5.63 -1.24
C VAL A 62 0.00 -5.73 -0.14
N PHE A 63 -0.11 -6.91 0.47
CA PHE A 63 -1.08 -7.19 1.52
C PHE A 63 -0.57 -6.74 2.89
N GLN A 64 -1.49 -6.46 3.80
CA GLN A 64 -1.25 -6.02 5.18
C GLN A 64 -0.35 -6.99 5.96
N ASP A 65 -0.55 -8.29 5.81
CA ASP A 65 0.28 -9.32 6.43
C ASP A 65 1.08 -10.08 5.37
N PRO A 66 2.38 -9.80 5.23
CA PRO A 66 3.22 -10.52 4.29
C PRO A 66 3.38 -12.00 4.66
N GLY A 67 3.21 -12.35 5.96
CA GLY A 67 3.31 -13.73 6.43
C GLY A 67 2.20 -14.61 5.86
N SER A 68 0.96 -14.11 5.85
CA SER A 68 -0.19 -14.83 5.29
C SER A 68 -0.29 -14.74 3.76
N SER A 69 0.42 -13.81 3.15
CA SER A 69 0.38 -13.60 1.70
C SER A 69 1.32 -14.52 0.91
N PHE A 70 2.33 -15.11 1.56
CA PHE A 70 3.22 -16.10 0.98
C PHE A 70 2.70 -17.52 1.21
N ASN A 71 2.93 -18.41 0.24
CA ASN A 71 2.78 -19.83 0.47
C ASN A 71 3.98 -20.32 1.34
N PRO A 72 3.75 -20.78 2.58
CA PRO A 72 4.83 -21.15 3.49
C PRO A 72 5.62 -22.41 3.06
N LEU A 73 5.07 -23.20 2.14
CA LEU A 73 5.69 -24.41 1.60
C LEU A 73 6.54 -24.14 0.35
N MET A 74 6.55 -22.91 -0.14
CA MET A 74 7.30 -22.46 -1.31
C MET A 74 8.48 -21.59 -0.86
N THR A 75 9.58 -21.70 -1.59
CA THR A 75 10.74 -20.81 -1.40
C THR A 75 10.38 -19.35 -1.76
N ILE A 76 11.24 -18.42 -1.40
CA ILE A 76 11.07 -17.00 -1.79
C ILE A 76 11.10 -16.85 -3.31
N ALA A 77 11.98 -17.60 -4.01
CA ALA A 77 12.02 -17.59 -5.47
C ALA A 77 10.69 -18.03 -6.09
N GLU A 78 10.12 -19.13 -5.61
CA GLU A 78 8.83 -19.65 -6.09
C GLU A 78 7.69 -18.66 -5.84
N ASN A 79 7.63 -18.09 -4.64
CA ASN A 79 6.61 -17.09 -4.29
C ASN A 79 6.72 -15.79 -5.13
N VAL A 80 7.94 -15.31 -5.40
CA VAL A 80 8.16 -14.09 -6.21
C VAL A 80 7.94 -14.37 -7.69
N ALA A 81 8.28 -15.57 -8.17
CA ALA A 81 8.07 -15.98 -9.56
C ALA A 81 6.61 -16.30 -9.89
N GLU A 82 5.76 -16.60 -8.89
CA GLU A 82 4.38 -17.04 -9.12
C GLU A 82 3.61 -16.14 -10.09
N PRO A 83 3.56 -14.79 -9.94
CA PRO A 83 2.86 -13.93 -10.89
C PRO A 83 3.45 -14.01 -12.31
N LEU A 84 4.77 -14.18 -12.44
CA LEU A 84 5.44 -14.31 -13.73
C LEU A 84 4.98 -15.57 -14.49
N ILE A 85 4.82 -16.68 -13.77
CA ILE A 85 4.41 -17.98 -14.32
C ILE A 85 2.91 -17.94 -14.64
N VAL A 86 2.07 -17.45 -13.72
CA VAL A 86 0.61 -17.34 -13.91
C VAL A 86 0.27 -16.48 -15.13
N HIS A 87 1.02 -15.39 -15.34
CA HIS A 87 0.85 -14.51 -16.50
C HIS A 87 1.69 -14.92 -17.72
N LYS A 88 2.29 -16.12 -17.70
CA LYS A 88 3.04 -16.73 -18.82
C LYS A 88 4.20 -15.86 -19.34
N LYS A 89 4.83 -15.09 -18.46
CA LYS A 89 6.07 -14.36 -18.80
C LYS A 89 7.28 -15.28 -18.79
N TYR A 90 7.24 -16.30 -17.94
CA TYR A 90 8.22 -17.39 -17.85
C TYR A 90 7.45 -18.73 -17.72
N SER A 91 8.07 -19.80 -18.17
CA SER A 91 7.44 -21.15 -18.12
C SER A 91 7.76 -21.89 -16.81
N SER A 92 8.81 -21.48 -16.10
CA SER A 92 9.24 -22.12 -14.85
C SER A 92 9.99 -21.14 -13.94
N VAL A 93 10.11 -21.51 -12.66
CA VAL A 93 10.91 -20.75 -11.66
C VAL A 93 12.39 -20.74 -12.07
N SER A 94 12.89 -21.83 -12.61
CA SER A 94 14.27 -21.94 -13.08
C SER A 94 14.56 -20.97 -14.22
N GLU A 95 13.65 -20.81 -15.16
CA GLU A 95 13.78 -19.84 -16.26
C GLU A 95 13.72 -18.39 -15.75
N ALA A 96 12.92 -18.13 -14.71
CA ALA A 96 12.78 -16.81 -14.11
C ALA A 96 13.90 -16.48 -13.09
N SER A 97 14.80 -17.41 -12.80
CA SER A 97 15.74 -17.33 -11.65
C SER A 97 16.56 -16.04 -11.63
N ASP A 98 17.18 -15.67 -12.76
CA ASP A 98 17.99 -14.45 -12.81
C ASP A 98 17.15 -13.19 -12.58
N TYR A 99 15.98 -13.12 -13.21
CA TYR A 99 15.06 -12.00 -13.03
C TYR A 99 14.54 -11.90 -11.60
N VAL A 100 14.21 -13.03 -10.96
CA VAL A 100 13.81 -13.04 -9.53
C VAL A 100 14.97 -12.60 -8.64
N GLY A 101 16.21 -13.00 -8.96
CA GLY A 101 17.38 -12.52 -8.26
C GLY A 101 17.53 -11.01 -8.35
N ASP A 102 17.36 -10.43 -9.54
CA ASP A 102 17.38 -8.97 -9.76
C ASP A 102 16.27 -8.25 -8.98
N LEU A 103 15.06 -8.83 -8.95
CA LEU A 103 13.95 -8.29 -8.15
C LEU A 103 14.25 -8.28 -6.65
N LEU A 104 14.91 -9.31 -6.12
CA LEU A 104 15.33 -9.34 -4.71
C LEU A 104 16.39 -8.29 -4.41
N GLU A 105 17.39 -8.15 -5.27
CA GLU A 105 18.43 -7.12 -5.14
C GLU A 105 17.84 -5.70 -5.22
N MET A 106 16.87 -5.48 -6.11
CA MET A 106 16.13 -4.22 -6.22
C MET A 106 15.45 -3.83 -4.90
N VAL A 107 14.92 -4.80 -4.16
CA VAL A 107 14.34 -4.57 -2.82
C VAL A 107 15.37 -4.75 -1.68
N GLN A 108 16.66 -4.67 -1.98
CA GLN A 108 17.77 -4.79 -1.03
C GLN A 108 17.76 -6.11 -0.23
N LEU A 109 17.40 -7.20 -0.89
CA LEU A 109 17.56 -8.55 -0.37
C LEU A 109 18.65 -9.28 -1.14
N PRO A 110 19.56 -9.99 -0.47
CA PRO A 110 20.57 -10.79 -1.14
C PRO A 110 19.93 -11.85 -2.06
N ARG A 111 20.49 -12.04 -3.26
CA ARG A 111 20.07 -13.08 -4.22
C ARG A 111 20.04 -14.48 -3.59
N ALA A 112 20.92 -14.76 -2.65
CA ALA A 112 20.97 -16.02 -1.92
C ALA A 112 19.68 -16.32 -1.12
N TYR A 113 18.81 -15.31 -0.86
CA TYR A 113 17.53 -15.52 -0.17
C TYR A 113 16.48 -16.21 -1.05
N MET A 114 16.74 -16.37 -2.34
CA MET A 114 15.88 -17.13 -3.25
C MET A 114 15.50 -18.53 -2.75
N ASN A 115 16.47 -19.20 -2.11
CA ASN A 115 16.32 -20.58 -1.62
C ASN A 115 15.75 -20.66 -0.20
N ARG A 116 15.50 -19.54 0.46
CA ARG A 116 14.89 -19.51 1.80
C ARG A 116 13.37 -19.66 1.72
N PHE A 117 12.81 -20.14 2.82
CA PHE A 117 11.36 -20.15 3.02
C PHE A 117 10.91 -18.86 3.75
N PRO A 118 9.62 -18.47 3.63
CA PRO A 118 9.11 -17.25 4.28
C PRO A 118 9.35 -17.18 5.78
N HIS A 119 9.31 -18.32 6.49
CA HIS A 119 9.54 -18.39 7.93
C HIS A 119 11.01 -18.14 8.36
N GLU A 120 11.95 -18.24 7.43
CA GLU A 120 13.36 -17.95 7.67
C GLU A 120 13.73 -16.47 7.51
N LEU A 121 12.76 -15.63 7.12
CA LEU A 121 12.93 -14.19 6.93
C LEU A 121 12.37 -13.42 8.13
N SER A 122 13.02 -12.29 8.48
CA SER A 122 12.44 -11.32 9.43
C SER A 122 11.19 -10.65 8.82
N GLY A 123 10.38 -9.97 9.65
CA GLY A 123 9.19 -9.23 9.18
C GLY A 123 9.50 -8.25 8.06
N GLY A 124 10.54 -7.41 8.24
CA GLY A 124 10.94 -6.45 7.21
C GLY A 124 11.54 -7.10 5.95
N GLN A 125 12.17 -8.27 6.08
CA GLN A 125 12.65 -9.03 4.91
C GLN A 125 11.47 -9.63 4.14
N ARG A 126 10.47 -10.20 4.83
CA ARG A 126 9.23 -10.68 4.20
C ARG A 126 8.49 -9.56 3.50
N GLN A 127 8.42 -8.38 4.13
CA GLN A 127 7.77 -7.22 3.50
C GLN A 127 8.47 -6.79 2.22
N ARG A 128 9.80 -6.74 2.20
CA ARG A 128 10.57 -6.43 0.99
C ARG A 128 10.40 -7.50 -0.08
N ALA A 129 10.38 -8.78 0.27
CA ALA A 129 10.09 -9.86 -0.68
C ALA A 129 8.65 -9.76 -1.24
N SER A 130 7.66 -9.37 -0.42
CA SER A 130 6.29 -9.09 -0.87
C SER A 130 6.24 -7.93 -1.87
N LEU A 131 7.03 -6.88 -1.64
CA LEU A 131 7.16 -5.77 -2.59
C LEU A 131 7.80 -6.24 -3.92
N ALA A 132 8.85 -7.08 -3.87
CA ALA A 132 9.45 -7.68 -5.07
C ALA A 132 8.43 -8.47 -5.88
N ARG A 133 7.61 -9.32 -5.22
CA ARG A 133 6.52 -10.07 -5.86
C ARG A 133 5.50 -9.15 -6.50
N ALA A 134 5.07 -8.09 -5.81
CA ALA A 134 4.09 -7.15 -6.33
C ALA A 134 4.60 -6.36 -7.55
N LEU A 135 5.91 -6.11 -7.62
CA LEU A 135 6.57 -5.40 -8.72
C LEU A 135 7.04 -6.33 -9.86
N ALA A 136 6.94 -7.65 -9.71
CA ALA A 136 7.48 -8.62 -10.66
C ALA A 136 6.98 -8.45 -12.09
N LEU A 137 5.73 -8.04 -12.28
CA LEU A 137 5.13 -7.79 -13.60
C LEU A 137 5.29 -6.35 -14.07
N LYS A 138 6.04 -5.50 -13.35
CA LYS A 138 6.17 -4.06 -13.63
C LYS A 138 4.80 -3.38 -13.74
N PRO A 139 3.96 -3.45 -12.71
CA PRO A 139 2.59 -2.94 -12.77
C PRO A 139 2.58 -1.43 -12.97
N SER A 140 1.54 -0.92 -13.63
CA SER A 140 1.28 0.51 -13.73
C SER A 140 0.61 1.09 -12.49
N LEU A 141 -0.10 0.24 -11.71
CA LEU A 141 -0.76 0.59 -10.46
C LEU A 141 -0.32 -0.39 -9.36
N LEU A 142 0.16 0.14 -8.24
CA LEU A 142 0.44 -0.63 -7.03
C LEU A 142 -0.59 -0.27 -5.95
N ILE A 143 -1.20 -1.28 -5.34
CA ILE A 143 -2.02 -1.11 -4.15
C ILE A 143 -1.25 -1.65 -2.96
N ALA A 144 -0.94 -0.80 -2.01
CA ALA A 144 -0.22 -1.15 -0.78
C ALA A 144 -1.18 -1.02 0.41
N ASP A 145 -1.71 -2.16 0.88
CA ASP A 145 -2.68 -2.22 1.97
C ASP A 145 -1.96 -2.43 3.30
N GLU A 146 -1.78 -1.35 4.07
CA GLU A 146 -1.07 -1.30 5.35
C GLU A 146 0.32 -2.00 5.33
N PRO A 147 1.19 -1.69 4.37
CA PRO A 147 2.39 -2.49 4.10
C PRO A 147 3.43 -2.46 5.22
N THR A 148 3.29 -1.63 6.23
CA THR A 148 4.27 -1.48 7.33
C THR A 148 3.68 -1.62 8.71
N SER A 149 2.37 -1.89 8.84
CA SER A 149 1.66 -1.90 10.14
C SER A 149 2.15 -2.98 11.13
N ALA A 150 2.75 -4.06 10.62
CA ALA A 150 3.28 -5.16 11.43
C ALA A 150 4.80 -5.03 11.74
N LEU A 151 5.42 -3.90 11.40
CA LEU A 151 6.85 -3.67 11.55
C LEU A 151 7.14 -2.71 12.73
N ASP A 152 8.28 -2.91 13.37
CA ASP A 152 8.79 -1.92 14.30
C ASP A 152 9.21 -0.62 13.57
N VAL A 153 9.21 0.50 14.31
CA VAL A 153 9.41 1.85 13.74
C VAL A 153 10.70 1.98 12.92
N SER A 154 11.77 1.34 13.36
CA SER A 154 13.07 1.44 12.70
C SER A 154 13.13 0.68 11.37
N VAL A 155 12.46 -0.46 11.30
CA VAL A 155 12.32 -1.27 10.08
C VAL A 155 11.31 -0.64 9.14
N GLN A 156 10.20 -0.11 9.67
CA GLN A 156 9.20 0.64 8.92
C GLN A 156 9.85 1.78 8.13
N ALA A 157 10.63 2.64 8.78
CA ALA A 157 11.30 3.77 8.10
C ALA A 157 12.14 3.32 6.91
N LYS A 158 12.92 2.25 7.05
CA LYS A 158 13.76 1.69 5.97
C LYS A 158 12.93 1.13 4.81
N VAL A 159 11.80 0.49 5.11
CA VAL A 159 10.89 -0.04 4.06
C VAL A 159 10.21 1.09 3.30
N LEU A 160 9.82 2.17 4.00
CA LEU A 160 9.22 3.35 3.38
C LEU A 160 10.21 4.13 2.50
N GLU A 161 11.45 4.28 2.96
CA GLU A 161 12.53 4.89 2.16
C GLU A 161 12.79 4.09 0.88
N LEU A 162 12.89 2.76 0.99
CA LEU A 162 13.00 1.87 -0.16
C LEU A 162 11.81 2.02 -1.11
N PHE A 163 10.58 2.04 -0.57
CA PHE A 163 9.36 2.20 -1.35
C PHE A 163 9.40 3.51 -2.16
N LYS A 164 9.72 4.64 -1.51
CA LYS A 164 9.83 5.95 -2.15
C LYS A 164 10.87 5.95 -3.28
N LYS A 165 12.03 5.34 -3.04
CA LYS A 165 13.06 5.19 -4.06
C LYS A 165 12.55 4.40 -5.26
N LEU A 166 11.95 3.24 -5.05
CA LEU A 166 11.43 2.38 -6.12
C LEU A 166 10.31 3.06 -6.90
N GLN A 167 9.42 3.78 -6.22
CA GLN A 167 8.35 4.53 -6.87
C GLN A 167 8.93 5.62 -7.79
N ALA A 168 9.92 6.37 -7.34
CA ALA A 168 10.59 7.39 -8.15
C ALA A 168 11.34 6.80 -9.37
N GLU A 169 11.98 5.63 -9.20
CA GLU A 169 12.74 4.97 -10.27
C GLU A 169 11.86 4.28 -11.31
N ILE A 170 10.77 3.62 -10.87
CA ILE A 170 9.90 2.80 -11.74
C ILE A 170 8.73 3.62 -12.28
N GLY A 171 8.23 4.60 -11.51
CA GLY A 171 7.15 5.49 -11.92
C GLY A 171 5.76 4.87 -11.89
N PHE A 172 5.51 3.85 -11.08
CA PHE A 172 4.16 3.31 -10.91
C PHE A 172 3.24 4.28 -10.13
N ALA A 173 1.95 4.28 -10.47
CA ALA A 173 0.93 4.92 -9.64
C ALA A 173 0.67 4.07 -8.39
N CYS A 174 0.39 4.69 -7.24
CA CYS A 174 0.16 3.94 -6.02
C CYS A 174 -1.07 4.42 -5.26
N LEU A 175 -1.89 3.46 -4.80
CA LEU A 175 -2.82 3.66 -3.70
C LEU A 175 -2.16 3.12 -2.42
N PHE A 176 -1.72 4.02 -1.56
CA PHE A 176 -1.07 3.67 -0.30
C PHE A 176 -2.09 3.78 0.85
N ILE A 177 -2.50 2.64 1.39
CA ILE A 177 -3.50 2.54 2.46
C ILE A 177 -2.78 2.39 3.79
N THR A 178 -3.12 3.25 4.75
CA THR A 178 -2.61 3.17 6.12
C THR A 178 -3.55 3.86 7.11
N HIS A 179 -3.39 3.55 8.39
CA HIS A 179 -4.00 4.31 9.47
C HIS A 179 -3.02 5.34 10.08
N ASP A 180 -1.76 5.33 9.63
CA ASP A 180 -0.69 6.21 10.13
C ASP A 180 -0.49 7.39 9.19
N LEU A 181 -0.92 8.57 9.63
CA LEU A 181 -0.79 9.82 8.89
C LEU A 181 0.67 10.25 8.70
N ALA A 182 1.56 9.93 9.66
CA ALA A 182 2.97 10.28 9.53
C ALA A 182 3.63 9.52 8.37
N VAL A 183 3.18 8.29 8.10
CA VAL A 183 3.64 7.51 6.95
C VAL A 183 3.22 8.15 5.64
N VAL A 184 1.98 8.63 5.57
CA VAL A 184 1.44 9.24 4.34
C VAL A 184 2.09 10.59 4.07
N ASP A 185 2.36 11.38 5.10
CA ASP A 185 3.09 12.65 5.01
C ASP A 185 4.48 12.47 4.35
N MET A 186 5.14 11.34 4.61
CA MET A 186 6.44 11.04 4.02
C MET A 186 6.40 10.65 2.54
N LEU A 187 5.27 10.11 2.05
CA LEU A 187 5.22 9.39 0.78
C LEU A 187 4.23 9.97 -0.22
N ALA A 188 3.09 10.49 0.25
CA ALA A 188 1.96 10.79 -0.62
C ALA A 188 2.07 12.18 -1.27
N ASP A 189 1.68 12.25 -2.53
CA ASP A 189 1.47 13.51 -3.23
C ASP A 189 0.12 14.12 -2.84
N ARG A 190 -0.90 13.26 -2.70
CA ARG A 190 -2.25 13.63 -2.27
C ARG A 190 -2.76 12.67 -1.21
N ILE A 191 -3.65 13.17 -0.36
CA ILE A 191 -4.27 12.40 0.73
C ILE A 191 -5.79 12.39 0.57
N MET A 192 -6.38 11.24 0.85
CA MET A 192 -7.81 11.06 1.07
C MET A 192 -8.04 10.53 2.49
N VAL A 193 -8.92 11.18 3.22
CA VAL A 193 -9.34 10.76 4.56
C VAL A 193 -10.68 10.06 4.47
N MET A 194 -10.73 8.82 4.92
CA MET A 194 -11.94 8.00 4.90
C MET A 194 -12.48 7.77 6.31
N HIS A 195 -13.77 8.04 6.49
CA HIS A 195 -14.49 7.80 7.73
C HIS A 195 -15.83 7.11 7.45
N LYS A 196 -16.09 5.99 8.10
CA LYS A 196 -17.36 5.22 7.98
C LYS A 196 -17.82 4.96 6.53
N GLY A 197 -16.88 4.67 5.63
CA GLY A 197 -17.18 4.36 4.24
C GLY A 197 -17.20 5.55 3.30
N GLU A 198 -17.04 6.77 3.81
CA GLU A 198 -17.08 8.00 3.02
C GLU A 198 -15.71 8.70 3.00
N ILE A 199 -15.38 9.35 1.87
CA ILE A 199 -14.25 10.27 1.80
C ILE A 199 -14.70 11.60 2.36
N VAL A 200 -14.19 11.95 3.55
CA VAL A 200 -14.59 13.17 4.27
C VAL A 200 -13.70 14.36 3.96
N GLU A 201 -12.47 14.10 3.51
CA GLU A 201 -11.54 15.15 3.07
C GLU A 201 -10.57 14.57 2.03
N HIS A 202 -10.13 15.37 1.08
CA HIS A 202 -9.08 15.04 0.12
C HIS A 202 -8.41 16.30 -0.40
N GLY A 203 -7.14 16.20 -0.74
CA GLY A 203 -6.36 17.31 -1.28
C GLY A 203 -4.89 16.96 -1.41
N ASP A 204 -4.08 17.96 -1.73
CA ASP A 204 -2.63 17.83 -1.69
C ASP A 204 -2.18 17.48 -0.27
N ALA A 205 -1.11 16.66 -0.15
CA ALA A 205 -0.67 16.15 1.14
C ALA A 205 -0.38 17.29 2.13
N ASP A 206 0.35 18.32 1.69
CA ASP A 206 0.66 19.48 2.51
C ASP A 206 -0.60 20.22 3.01
N GLN A 207 -1.61 20.38 2.14
CA GLN A 207 -2.87 21.04 2.52
C GLN A 207 -3.63 20.25 3.58
N VAL A 208 -3.79 18.94 3.39
CA VAL A 208 -4.56 18.08 4.31
C VAL A 208 -3.85 17.94 5.65
N MET A 209 -2.51 17.88 5.65
CA MET A 209 -1.71 17.74 6.87
C MET A 209 -1.62 19.04 7.68
N ASN A 210 -1.46 20.20 7.01
CA ASN A 210 -1.18 21.47 7.69
C ASN A 210 -2.40 22.37 7.82
N ASN A 211 -3.45 22.18 7.00
CA ASN A 211 -4.67 23.01 7.03
C ASN A 211 -5.94 22.18 6.82
N PRO A 212 -6.18 21.13 7.65
CA PRO A 212 -7.35 20.26 7.52
C PRO A 212 -8.64 21.05 7.74
N GLN A 213 -9.61 20.85 6.86
CA GLN A 213 -10.91 21.52 6.92
C GLN A 213 -11.96 20.68 7.62
N ASN A 214 -11.84 19.34 7.53
CA ASN A 214 -12.81 18.43 8.13
C ASN A 214 -12.49 18.19 9.62
N PRO A 215 -13.47 18.32 10.53
CA PRO A 215 -13.26 18.09 11.97
C PRO A 215 -12.70 16.70 12.31
N TYR A 216 -13.10 15.66 11.55
CA TYR A 216 -12.56 14.31 11.75
C TYR A 216 -11.06 14.24 11.40
N THR A 217 -10.64 14.91 10.32
CA THR A 217 -9.22 15.00 9.95
C THR A 217 -8.42 15.74 11.02
N GLN A 218 -8.96 16.85 11.53
CA GLN A 218 -8.34 17.62 12.63
C GLN A 218 -8.14 16.73 13.87
N LYS A 219 -9.15 15.93 14.22
CA LYS A 219 -9.08 14.97 15.33
C LYS A 219 -8.03 13.89 15.09
N LEU A 220 -7.97 13.32 13.90
CA LEU A 220 -6.95 12.33 13.55
C LEU A 220 -5.53 12.91 13.69
N LEU A 221 -5.29 14.11 13.16
CA LEU A 221 -4.00 14.80 13.26
C LEU A 221 -3.64 15.17 14.70
N ALA A 222 -4.59 15.67 15.48
CA ALA A 222 -4.38 15.99 16.89
C ALA A 222 -4.06 14.76 17.76
N SER A 223 -4.41 13.57 17.30
CA SER A 223 -4.10 12.30 17.98
C SER A 223 -2.69 11.76 17.69
N LEU A 224 -1.98 12.32 16.70
CA LEU A 224 -0.63 11.90 16.36
C LEU A 224 0.35 12.20 17.51
N PRO A 225 1.22 11.23 17.86
CA PRO A 225 2.29 11.50 18.81
C PRO A 225 3.35 12.41 18.17
N VAL A 226 3.64 13.52 18.82
CA VAL A 226 4.69 14.45 18.39
C VAL A 226 5.90 14.29 19.33
N PRO A 227 7.13 14.20 18.82
CA PRO A 227 8.33 14.01 19.65
C PRO A 227 8.60 15.17 20.63
N ASP A 228 8.19 16.42 20.29
CA ASP A 228 8.35 17.56 21.18
C ASP A 228 7.24 17.56 22.27
N PRO A 229 7.60 17.49 23.57
CA PRO A 229 6.63 17.51 24.65
C PRO A 229 5.78 18.80 24.72
N ARG A 230 6.26 19.93 24.21
CA ARG A 230 5.52 21.18 24.17
C ARG A 230 4.44 21.14 23.09
N GLU A 231 4.78 20.69 21.89
CA GLU A 231 3.83 20.48 20.81
C GLU A 231 2.82 19.37 21.15
N GLN A 232 3.27 18.30 21.80
CA GLN A 232 2.38 17.23 22.28
C GLN A 232 1.31 17.75 23.26
N ARG A 233 1.64 18.72 24.12
CA ARG A 233 0.66 19.34 25.03
C ARG A 233 -0.37 20.18 24.26
N LYS A 234 0.04 20.88 23.21
CA LYS A 234 -0.88 21.64 22.33
C LYS A 234 -1.83 20.69 21.60
N HIS A 235 -1.30 19.60 21.00
CA HIS A 235 -2.11 18.59 20.34
C HIS A 235 -3.14 17.96 21.30
N ARG A 236 -2.75 17.63 22.53
CA ARG A 236 -3.69 17.13 23.54
C ARG A 236 -4.77 18.12 23.91
N ALA A 237 -4.42 19.39 24.10
CA ALA A 237 -5.39 20.44 24.39
C ALA A 237 -6.39 20.61 23.23
N GLN A 238 -5.91 20.63 22.01
CA GLN A 238 -6.74 20.70 20.81
C GLN A 238 -7.66 19.47 20.67
N LEU A 239 -7.15 18.28 20.92
CA LEU A 239 -7.95 17.04 20.92
C LEU A 239 -9.06 17.09 21.97
N HIS A 240 -8.76 17.54 23.19
CA HIS A 240 -9.78 17.71 24.24
C HIS A 240 -10.85 18.71 23.84
N GLU A 241 -10.48 19.82 23.19
CA GLU A 241 -11.44 20.82 22.71
C GLU A 241 -12.37 20.23 21.60
N LEU A 242 -11.81 19.46 20.64
CA LEU A 242 -12.58 18.81 19.60
C LEU A 242 -13.56 17.77 20.19
N LEU A 243 -13.10 16.96 21.14
CA LEU A 243 -13.94 15.98 21.83
C LEU A 243 -15.07 16.66 22.64
N ALA A 244 -14.80 17.80 23.27
CA ALA A 244 -15.82 18.57 24.00
C ALA A 244 -16.90 19.16 23.06
N LYS A 245 -16.55 19.41 21.79
CA LYS A 245 -17.48 19.84 20.73
C LYS A 245 -18.27 18.69 20.10
N GLY A 246 -18.06 17.43 20.54
CA GLY A 246 -18.75 16.26 20.02
C GLY A 246 -18.26 15.76 18.67
N ILE A 247 -17.02 16.09 18.33
CA ILE A 247 -16.35 15.71 17.06
C ILE A 247 -15.44 14.50 17.27
#